data_0e2c47c7898b2cdf8b1d303fd93741c6
#
_entry.id   0e2c47c7898b2cdf8b1d303fd93741c6
#
_cell.length_a   1.000
_cell.length_b   1.000
_cell.length_c   1.000
_cell.angle_alpha   90.00
_cell.angle_beta   90.00
_cell.angle_gamma   90.00
#
_symmetry.space_group_name_H-M   'P 1'
#
loop_
_entity.id
_entity.type
_entity.pdbx_description
1 polymer ?
#
loop_
_entity_poly.entity_id
_entity_poly.type
_entity_poly.pdbx_seq_one_letter_code
_entity_poly.pdbx_strand_id
1 'polypeptide(L)'
;MISGAGAVGRHLASDLANRGHNVTLIEQDPAVLEIAKEWAPQVDHMIGDACEPWVLEKAQLNTADVVVASTGDDEDNLVTALLAKQEFGVPRVLARVNHPDNEWLFTEQWGVDAAVSPPHILTAMV
;
A
#
# COMPACT_ATOMS: atom_id res chain seq x y z
N MET A 1 4.46 5.92 -0.56
CA MET A 1 2.98 5.89 -0.65
C MET A 1 2.46 4.56 -0.14
N ILE A 2 1.41 4.59 0.62
CA ILE A 2 0.73 3.41 1.14
C ILE A 2 -0.71 3.45 0.66
N SER A 3 -1.22 2.38 0.07
CA SER A 3 -2.63 2.22 -0.24
C SER A 3 -3.31 1.34 0.80
N GLY A 4 -4.47 1.80 1.29
CA GLY A 4 -5.22 1.14 2.34
C GLY A 4 -4.89 1.69 3.72
N ALA A 5 -5.87 2.33 4.35
CA ALA A 5 -5.72 2.99 5.64
C ALA A 5 -6.39 2.23 6.81
N GLY A 6 -6.62 0.94 6.63
CA GLY A 6 -7.04 0.05 7.70
C GLY A 6 -5.95 -0.09 8.78
N ALA A 7 -6.12 -1.01 9.71
CA ALA A 7 -5.21 -1.15 10.84
C ALA A 7 -3.75 -1.28 10.42
N VAL A 8 -3.46 -2.12 9.43
CA VAL A 8 -2.08 -2.34 8.96
C VAL A 8 -1.51 -1.08 8.31
N GLY A 9 -2.25 -0.49 7.36
CA GLY A 9 -1.76 0.67 6.61
C GLY A 9 -1.54 1.90 7.49
N ARG A 10 -2.46 2.20 8.40
CA ARG A 10 -2.31 3.36 9.29
C ARG A 10 -1.20 3.19 10.32
N HIS A 11 -1.01 1.98 10.84
CA HIS A 11 0.12 1.70 11.74
C HIS A 11 1.45 1.85 11.02
N LEU A 12 1.55 1.30 9.82
CA LEU A 12 2.76 1.42 9.01
C LEU A 12 3.04 2.88 8.66
N ALA A 13 2.00 3.63 8.27
CA ALA A 13 2.14 5.05 7.95
C ALA A 13 2.66 5.86 9.13
N SER A 14 2.08 5.65 10.31
CA SER A 14 2.51 6.33 11.54
C SER A 14 3.96 5.98 11.88
N ASP A 15 4.31 4.71 11.82
CA ASP A 15 5.65 4.22 12.16
C ASP A 15 6.71 4.82 11.23
N LEU A 16 6.45 4.80 9.93
CA LEU A 16 7.37 5.36 8.94
C LEU A 16 7.50 6.87 9.09
N ALA A 17 6.41 7.59 9.31
CA ALA A 17 6.44 9.03 9.53
C ALA A 17 7.25 9.39 10.77
N ASN A 18 7.11 8.62 11.85
CA ASN A 18 7.88 8.81 13.08
C ASN A 18 9.37 8.56 12.87
N ARG A 19 9.73 7.80 11.85
CA ARG A 19 11.15 7.54 11.47
C ARG A 19 11.69 8.56 10.48
N GLY A 20 10.93 9.60 10.17
CA GLY A 20 11.36 10.69 9.31
C GLY A 20 11.04 10.53 7.83
N HIS A 21 10.24 9.53 7.46
CA HIS A 21 9.79 9.36 6.09
C HIS A 21 8.61 10.28 5.75
N ASN A 22 8.57 10.77 4.53
CA ASN A 22 7.42 11.47 3.99
C ASN A 22 6.41 10.43 3.48
N VAL A 23 5.25 10.36 4.12
CA VAL A 23 4.26 9.32 3.84
C VAL A 23 2.99 9.94 3.29
N THR A 24 2.49 9.38 2.18
CA THR A 24 1.15 9.64 1.65
C THR A 24 0.34 8.36 1.79
N LEU A 25 -0.82 8.47 2.44
CA LEU A 25 -1.74 7.36 2.69
C LEU A 25 -3.01 7.57 1.87
N ILE A 26 -3.32 6.64 0.98
CA ILE A 26 -4.49 6.70 0.09
C ILE A 26 -5.53 5.70 0.57
N GLU A 27 -6.77 6.15 0.70
CA GLU A 27 -7.91 5.33 1.11
C GLU A 27 -9.18 5.76 0.36
N GLN A 28 -9.94 4.80 -0.14
CA GLN A 28 -11.17 5.11 -0.87
C GLN A 28 -12.39 5.29 0.04
N ASP A 29 -12.38 4.75 1.24
CA ASP A 29 -13.48 4.89 2.20
C ASP A 29 -13.25 6.10 3.10
N PRO A 30 -14.11 7.13 3.02
CA PRO A 30 -13.95 8.34 3.83
C PRO A 30 -13.95 8.08 5.33
N ALA A 31 -14.75 7.12 5.82
CA ALA A 31 -14.82 6.81 7.24
C ALA A 31 -13.52 6.18 7.74
N VAL A 32 -12.92 5.30 6.95
CA VAL A 32 -11.63 4.68 7.27
C VAL A 32 -10.53 5.74 7.27
N LEU A 33 -10.56 6.65 6.30
CA LEU A 33 -9.57 7.73 6.20
C LEU A 33 -9.62 8.67 7.41
N GLU A 34 -10.83 9.00 7.90
CA GLU A 34 -10.99 9.84 9.10
C GLU A 34 -10.36 9.22 10.33
N ILE A 35 -10.50 7.91 10.51
CA ILE A 35 -9.84 7.19 11.61
C ILE A 35 -8.32 7.27 11.46
N ALA A 36 -7.82 7.08 10.25
CA ALA A 36 -6.38 7.15 9.99
C ALA A 36 -5.81 8.55 10.26
N LYS A 37 -6.56 9.61 9.97
CA LYS A 37 -6.14 10.99 10.27
C LYS A 37 -5.94 11.23 11.77
N GLU A 38 -6.76 10.62 12.61
CA GLU A 38 -6.60 10.68 14.06
C GLU A 38 -5.36 9.91 14.53
N TRP A 39 -5.10 8.76 13.91
CA TRP A 39 -3.98 7.88 14.25
C TRP A 39 -2.62 8.42 13.81
N ALA A 40 -2.58 9.02 12.64
CA ALA A 40 -1.35 9.45 12.01
C ALA A 40 -1.52 10.89 11.43
N PRO A 41 -1.68 11.91 12.29
CA PRO A 41 -1.93 13.27 11.81
C PRO A 41 -0.74 13.87 11.03
N GLN A 42 0.46 13.33 11.19
CA GLN A 42 1.67 13.80 10.51
C GLN A 42 1.82 13.25 9.08
N VAL A 43 0.92 12.38 8.66
CA VAL A 43 0.93 11.76 7.34
C VAL A 43 0.03 12.55 6.39
N ASP A 44 0.37 12.64 5.12
CA ASP A 44 -0.51 13.17 4.10
C ASP A 44 -1.59 12.15 3.77
N HIS A 45 -2.85 12.54 3.95
CA HIS A 45 -4.00 11.68 3.70
C HIS A 45 -4.71 12.08 2.43
N MET A 46 -5.02 11.11 1.58
CA MET A 46 -5.68 11.35 0.31
C MET A 46 -6.82 10.37 0.10
N ILE A 47 -8.00 10.91 -0.21
CA ILE A 47 -9.15 10.08 -0.59
C ILE A 47 -9.01 9.66 -2.05
N GLY A 48 -9.24 8.40 -2.34
CA GLY A 48 -9.21 7.89 -3.72
C GLY A 48 -8.99 6.40 -3.79
N ASP A 49 -9.17 5.87 -5.00
CA ASP A 49 -8.88 4.48 -5.32
C ASP A 49 -7.50 4.39 -5.96
N ALA A 50 -6.58 3.70 -5.30
CA ALA A 50 -5.21 3.55 -5.77
C ALA A 50 -5.08 2.64 -7.02
N CYS A 51 -6.17 2.04 -7.48
CA CYS A 51 -6.22 1.33 -8.76
C CYS A 51 -6.46 2.27 -9.93
N GLU A 52 -6.70 3.56 -9.70
CA GLU A 52 -6.93 4.53 -10.75
C GLU A 52 -5.67 5.37 -11.01
N PRO A 53 -5.15 5.36 -12.25
CA PRO A 53 -3.91 6.07 -12.58
C PRO A 53 -3.93 7.56 -12.22
N TRP A 54 -5.07 8.24 -12.40
CA TRP A 54 -5.17 9.67 -12.09
C TRP A 54 -5.00 9.96 -10.59
N VAL A 55 -5.41 9.03 -9.72
CA VAL A 55 -5.21 9.14 -8.27
C VAL A 55 -3.73 9.04 -7.93
N LEU A 56 -3.05 8.08 -8.54
CA LEU A 56 -1.61 7.88 -8.34
C LEU A 56 -0.79 9.05 -8.89
N GLU A 57 -1.23 9.62 -10.00
CA GLU A 57 -0.60 10.82 -10.57
C GLU A 57 -0.76 12.02 -9.63
N LYS A 58 -1.96 12.21 -9.09
CA LYS A 58 -2.22 13.27 -8.10
C LYS A 58 -1.39 13.09 -6.84
N ALA A 59 -1.14 11.86 -6.43
CA ALA A 59 -0.27 11.52 -5.30
C ALA A 59 1.22 11.67 -5.63
N GLN A 60 1.57 12.05 -6.86
CA GLN A 60 2.96 12.20 -7.33
C GLN A 60 3.77 10.92 -7.18
N LEU A 61 3.19 9.81 -7.58
CA LEU A 61 3.80 8.49 -7.42
C LEU A 61 5.13 8.36 -8.18
N ASN A 62 5.30 9.13 -9.24
CA ASN A 62 6.56 9.18 -9.98
C ASN A 62 7.75 9.68 -9.15
N THR A 63 7.49 10.32 -8.01
CA THR A 63 8.54 10.77 -7.07
C THR A 63 8.70 9.84 -5.87
N ALA A 64 7.86 8.83 -5.74
CA ALA A 64 7.91 7.91 -4.61
C ALA A 64 9.08 6.94 -4.73
N ASP A 65 9.73 6.67 -3.60
CA ASP A 65 10.79 5.67 -3.50
C ASP A 65 10.24 4.27 -3.26
N VAL A 66 9.15 4.18 -2.53
CA VAL A 66 8.51 2.93 -2.13
C VAL A 66 7.00 3.05 -2.20
N VAL A 67 6.36 2.02 -2.68
CA VAL A 67 4.89 1.84 -2.62
C VAL A 67 4.58 0.59 -1.83
N VAL A 68 3.62 0.69 -0.93
CA VAL A 68 3.08 -0.45 -0.20
C VAL A 68 1.60 -0.58 -0.49
N ALA A 69 1.22 -1.62 -1.21
CA ALA A 69 -0.18 -1.94 -1.49
C ALA A 69 -0.70 -2.85 -0.38
N SER A 70 -1.50 -2.28 0.54
CA SER A 70 -1.89 -2.96 1.78
C SER A 70 -3.39 -2.94 2.06
N THR A 71 -4.22 -2.91 1.00
CA THR A 71 -5.67 -3.02 1.16
C THR A 71 -6.07 -4.45 1.52
N GLY A 72 -7.34 -4.62 1.93
CA GLY A 72 -7.91 -5.95 2.19
C GLY A 72 -8.29 -6.73 0.92
N ASP A 73 -8.01 -6.21 -0.26
CA ASP A 73 -8.37 -6.82 -1.54
C ASP A 73 -7.11 -7.13 -2.35
N ASP A 74 -6.88 -8.43 -2.61
CA ASP A 74 -5.67 -8.88 -3.31
C ASP A 74 -5.61 -8.38 -4.76
N GLU A 75 -6.76 -8.30 -5.45
CA GLU A 75 -6.80 -7.80 -6.83
C GLU A 75 -6.40 -6.32 -6.87
N ASP A 76 -6.91 -5.53 -5.95
CA ASP A 76 -6.54 -4.11 -5.85
C ASP A 76 -5.06 -3.93 -5.56
N ASN A 77 -4.50 -4.76 -4.69
CA ASN A 77 -3.08 -4.70 -4.38
C ASN A 77 -2.21 -5.04 -5.59
N LEU A 78 -2.63 -6.02 -6.40
CA LEU A 78 -1.93 -6.37 -7.63
C LEU A 78 -2.00 -5.24 -8.67
N VAL A 79 -3.17 -4.64 -8.85
CA VAL A 79 -3.34 -3.54 -9.80
C VAL A 79 -2.50 -2.33 -9.39
N THR A 80 -2.56 -1.95 -8.13
CA THR A 80 -1.76 -0.84 -7.59
C THR A 80 -0.27 -1.10 -7.78
N ALA A 81 0.19 -2.29 -7.47
CA ALA A 81 1.60 -2.66 -7.62
C ALA A 81 2.06 -2.58 -9.09
N LEU A 82 1.26 -3.11 -10.00
CA LEU A 82 1.58 -3.10 -11.42
C LEU A 82 1.67 -1.68 -11.96
N LEU A 83 0.69 -0.84 -11.63
CA LEU A 83 0.69 0.57 -12.03
C LEU A 83 1.89 1.32 -11.46
N ALA A 84 2.18 1.13 -10.18
CA ALA A 84 3.31 1.79 -9.52
C ALA A 84 4.63 1.46 -10.23
N LYS A 85 4.83 0.21 -10.58
CA LYS A 85 6.07 -0.24 -11.22
C LYS A 85 6.15 0.18 -12.69
N GLN A 86 5.11 -0.08 -13.48
CA GLN A 86 5.16 0.09 -14.93
C GLN A 86 4.86 1.51 -15.38
N GLU A 87 3.86 2.16 -14.79
CA GLU A 87 3.45 3.49 -15.22
C GLU A 87 4.25 4.60 -14.51
N PHE A 88 4.62 4.39 -13.26
CA PHE A 88 5.26 5.43 -12.46
C PHE A 88 6.73 5.15 -12.12
N GLY A 89 7.23 3.97 -12.46
CA GLY A 89 8.65 3.65 -12.29
C GLY A 89 9.12 3.63 -10.84
N VAL A 90 8.25 3.28 -9.91
CA VAL A 90 8.61 3.22 -8.49
C VAL A 90 9.67 2.16 -8.27
N PRO A 91 10.81 2.51 -7.62
CA PRO A 91 11.93 1.57 -7.48
C PRO A 91 11.61 0.34 -6.65
N ARG A 92 10.78 0.47 -5.61
CA ARG A 92 10.46 -0.63 -4.71
C ARG A 92 8.96 -0.69 -4.43
N VAL A 93 8.37 -1.83 -4.73
CA VAL A 93 6.94 -2.06 -4.54
C VAL A 93 6.73 -3.30 -3.68
N LEU A 94 6.05 -3.09 -2.55
CA LEU A 94 5.70 -4.12 -1.60
C LEU A 94 4.19 -4.32 -1.63
N ALA A 95 3.73 -5.54 -1.40
CA ALA A 95 2.30 -5.83 -1.40
C ALA A 95 1.92 -6.81 -0.31
N ARG A 96 0.74 -6.58 0.26
CA ARG A 96 0.13 -7.51 1.21
C ARG A 96 -0.71 -8.52 0.46
N VAL A 97 -0.55 -9.79 0.83
CA VAL A 97 -1.39 -10.91 0.37
C VAL A 97 -2.36 -11.26 1.47
N ASN A 98 -3.66 -11.12 1.22
CA ASN A 98 -4.70 -11.42 2.20
C ASN A 98 -5.08 -12.91 2.16
N HIS A 99 -5.16 -13.47 0.97
CA HIS A 99 -5.50 -14.88 0.77
C HIS A 99 -4.28 -15.65 0.29
N PRO A 100 -3.76 -16.59 1.09
CA PRO A 100 -2.55 -17.34 0.72
C PRO A 100 -2.62 -18.04 -0.64
N ASP A 101 -3.81 -18.43 -1.08
CA ASP A 101 -4.02 -19.04 -2.38
C ASP A 101 -3.68 -18.11 -3.55
N ASN A 102 -3.64 -16.80 -3.32
CA ASN A 102 -3.31 -15.80 -4.32
C ASN A 102 -1.82 -15.43 -4.33
N GLU A 103 -1.04 -15.93 -3.39
CA GLU A 103 0.36 -15.52 -3.21
C GLU A 103 1.21 -15.74 -4.46
N TRP A 104 0.92 -16.77 -5.23
CA TRP A 104 1.65 -17.09 -6.46
C TRP A 104 1.56 -16.00 -7.54
N LEU A 105 0.54 -15.12 -7.48
CA LEU A 105 0.37 -13.99 -8.39
C LEU A 105 1.29 -12.82 -8.05
N PHE A 106 1.74 -12.72 -6.79
CA PHE A 106 2.49 -11.56 -6.29
C PHE A 106 3.97 -11.69 -6.63
N THR A 107 4.29 -11.51 -7.90
CA THR A 107 5.62 -11.70 -8.47
C THR A 107 6.09 -10.42 -9.17
N GLU A 108 7.34 -10.43 -9.62
CA GLU A 108 7.90 -9.32 -10.40
C GLU A 108 7.13 -9.02 -11.67
N GLN A 109 6.47 -10.03 -12.26
CA GLN A 109 5.63 -9.82 -13.45
C GLN A 109 4.44 -8.90 -13.16
N TRP A 110 3.97 -8.89 -11.91
CA TRP A 110 2.92 -8.01 -11.45
C TRP A 110 3.46 -6.73 -10.78
N GLY A 111 4.77 -6.52 -10.88
CA GLY A 111 5.42 -5.34 -10.31
C GLY A 111 5.71 -5.44 -8.82
N VAL A 112 5.59 -6.62 -8.23
CA VAL A 112 5.81 -6.82 -6.79
C VAL A 112 7.25 -7.26 -6.53
N ASP A 113 7.98 -6.45 -5.76
CA ASP A 113 9.36 -6.78 -5.37
C ASP A 113 9.39 -7.69 -4.14
N ALA A 114 8.45 -7.49 -3.22
CA ALA A 114 8.30 -8.37 -2.06
C ALA A 114 6.84 -8.43 -1.64
N ALA A 115 6.39 -9.64 -1.32
CA ALA A 115 5.03 -9.90 -0.86
C ALA A 115 5.04 -10.40 0.58
N VAL A 116 4.06 -9.96 1.37
CA VAL A 116 3.89 -10.40 2.75
C VAL A 116 2.51 -11.00 2.91
N SER A 117 2.47 -12.25 3.36
CA SER A 117 1.22 -12.94 3.69
C SER A 117 1.18 -13.17 5.20
N PRO A 118 0.43 -12.34 5.96
CA PRO A 118 0.37 -12.49 7.42
C PRO A 118 -0.01 -13.90 7.91
N PRO A 119 -0.97 -14.61 7.28
CA PRO A 119 -1.28 -15.98 7.69
C PRO A 119 -0.09 -16.93 7.55
N HIS A 120 0.68 -16.85 6.47
CA HIS A 120 1.86 -17.69 6.26
C HIS A 120 2.98 -17.36 7.25
N ILE A 121 3.17 -16.08 7.58
CA ILE A 121 4.16 -15.66 8.57
C ILE A 121 3.82 -16.26 9.93
N LEU A 122 2.58 -16.15 10.36
CA LEU A 122 2.14 -16.70 11.64
C LEU A 122 2.31 -18.22 11.69
N THR A 123 1.97 -18.93 10.61
CA THR A 123 2.14 -20.36 10.51
C THR A 123 3.62 -20.75 10.63
N ALA A 124 4.51 -20.02 10.01
CA ALA A 124 5.95 -20.28 10.06
C ALA A 124 6.53 -20.06 11.46
N MET A 125 5.92 -19.23 12.27
CA MET A 125 6.37 -18.93 13.63
C MET A 125 5.90 -19.96 14.65
N VAL A 126 4.94 -20.77 14.34
CA VAL A 126 4.43 -21.85 15.21
C VAL A 126 5.26 -23.12 15.04
#